data_d843973530a7846be0bf7b63260b7732
#
_entry.id   d843973530a7846be0bf7b63260b7732
#
_cell.length_a   1.000
_cell.length_b   1.000
_cell.length_c   1.000
_cell.angle_alpha   90.00
_cell.angle_beta   90.00
_cell.angle_gamma   90.00
#
_symmetry.space_group_name_H-M   'P 1'
#
loop_
_entity.id
_entity.type
_entity.pdbx_description
1 polymer ?
#
loop_
_entity_poly.entity_id
_entity_poly.type
_entity_poly.pdbx_seq_one_letter_code
_entity_poly.pdbx_strand_id
1 'polypeptide(L)'
;MKTKYSIDGAQPSEGVINPQDRDELSSVLSDVVGSDKVVVPMGGATRLHIGAKMPKYDYALDLSSMNQLVAHNSADLTCIAQSGVTLKSLQDILKEQGQFLAIDAAFPDQATIGGTLASNAPGYMRWQLAHMRDMVIGMEVVSPSGTITKIGGPVVKNVSGYDMARLHIGGYGTLGVISEISFKLTPLPRHQGTFILGFQTESDLHDFSAEVFKSHVMPLALAGINSELIKELDLNFPSSLYLVLARIGGRKMALIRQRDILSEIADHYQYTYSDFLEEDPSDILWEKVRDFRGYSSTESISGRLFSTPTRLRGLLERMNEYFQKIELNSAFSVQPGFGTMEFFFDGFSRTEKIDSENAMREIRKIVSENGSHLNYEQLPTGLKNGFNMWGPINQGSLGLMKSLRNTYDPVRKLNRGRYITDSE
;
A
#
# COMPACT_ATOMS: atom_id res chain seq x y z
N MET A 1 13.38 -22.76 -2.03
CA MET A 1 12.49 -21.95 -1.15
C MET A 1 13.19 -20.63 -0.87
N LYS A 2 12.59 -19.47 -1.23
CA LYS A 2 13.10 -18.18 -0.75
C LYS A 2 12.80 -18.11 0.74
N THR A 3 13.81 -17.87 1.57
CA THR A 3 13.58 -17.65 3.01
C THR A 3 12.91 -16.29 3.21
N LYS A 4 12.11 -16.13 4.28
CA LYS A 4 11.49 -14.86 4.70
C LYS A 4 12.49 -13.68 4.65
N TYR A 5 13.77 -13.96 4.90
CA TYR A 5 14.83 -12.96 5.01
C TYR A 5 15.63 -12.72 3.73
N SER A 6 15.23 -13.30 2.60
CA SER A 6 15.90 -13.09 1.31
C SER A 6 15.37 -11.84 0.61
N ILE A 7 16.23 -10.87 0.36
CA ILE A 7 15.90 -9.62 -0.34
C ILE A 7 16.77 -9.54 -1.60
N ASP A 8 16.16 -9.58 -2.78
CA ASP A 8 16.87 -9.57 -4.07
C ASP A 8 18.02 -10.59 -4.17
N GLY A 9 17.91 -11.70 -3.45
CA GLY A 9 18.94 -12.75 -3.34
C GLY A 9 19.95 -12.56 -2.22
N ALA A 10 20.02 -11.38 -1.59
CA ALA A 10 20.85 -11.16 -0.40
C ALA A 10 20.23 -11.82 0.82
N GLN A 11 21.07 -12.40 1.68
CA GLN A 11 20.72 -12.98 2.98
C GLN A 11 21.45 -12.21 4.08
N PRO A 12 20.94 -12.19 5.32
CA PRO A 12 21.67 -11.58 6.43
C PRO A 12 22.97 -12.36 6.70
N SER A 13 24.10 -11.66 6.71
CA SER A 13 25.42 -12.29 6.85
C SER A 13 25.73 -12.76 8.27
N GLU A 14 25.09 -12.15 9.28
CA GLU A 14 25.32 -12.47 10.69
C GLU A 14 24.09 -13.07 11.39
N GLY A 15 22.91 -12.98 10.77
CA GLY A 15 21.74 -13.69 11.26
C GLY A 15 20.49 -12.86 11.45
N VAL A 16 19.58 -13.40 12.24
CA VAL A 16 18.27 -12.83 12.54
C VAL A 16 18.21 -12.45 14.01
N ILE A 17 17.77 -11.25 14.30
CA ILE A 17 17.49 -10.76 15.64
C ILE A 17 15.97 -10.59 15.77
N ASN A 18 15.39 -11.14 16.84
CA ASN A 18 13.95 -11.16 17.05
C ASN A 18 13.62 -10.65 18.47
N PRO A 19 13.55 -9.31 18.67
CA PRO A 19 13.26 -8.72 19.95
C PRO A 19 11.82 -9.02 20.38
N GLN A 20 11.64 -9.29 21.69
CA GLN A 20 10.36 -9.61 22.28
C GLN A 20 9.59 -8.35 22.73
N ASP A 21 10.33 -7.29 23.03
CA ASP A 21 9.77 -6.01 23.47
C ASP A 21 10.63 -4.82 23.01
N ARG A 22 10.19 -3.62 23.36
CA ARG A 22 10.85 -2.36 22.97
C ARG A 22 12.19 -2.14 23.65
N ASP A 23 12.38 -2.66 24.86
CA ASP A 23 13.59 -2.45 25.64
C ASP A 23 14.71 -3.34 25.07
N GLU A 24 14.39 -4.58 24.68
CA GLU A 24 15.28 -5.45 23.92
C GLU A 24 15.59 -4.85 22.54
N LEU A 25 14.57 -4.33 21.82
CA LEU A 25 14.76 -3.63 20.54
C LEU A 25 15.71 -2.44 20.69
N SER A 26 15.55 -1.64 21.77
CA SER A 26 16.41 -0.49 22.09
C SER A 26 17.85 -0.94 22.33
N SER A 27 18.05 -1.98 23.15
CA SER A 27 19.38 -2.53 23.44
C SER A 27 20.07 -3.02 22.17
N VAL A 28 19.38 -3.83 21.36
CA VAL A 28 19.89 -4.34 20.08
C VAL A 28 20.34 -3.22 19.15
N LEU A 29 19.51 -2.18 18.95
CA LEU A 29 19.88 -1.06 18.09
C LEU A 29 21.04 -0.26 18.67
N SER A 30 21.10 -0.08 19.97
CA SER A 30 22.20 0.58 20.67
C SER A 30 23.53 -0.16 20.47
N ASP A 31 23.53 -1.49 20.68
CA ASP A 31 24.71 -2.34 20.57
C ASP A 31 25.28 -2.37 19.14
N VAL A 32 24.39 -2.37 18.16
CA VAL A 32 24.78 -2.33 16.73
C VAL A 32 25.23 -0.92 16.29
N VAL A 33 24.93 0.16 17.05
CA VAL A 33 25.27 1.57 16.65
C VAL A 33 26.77 1.81 16.48
N GLY A 34 27.61 1.22 17.29
CA GLY A 34 29.08 1.39 17.19
C GLY A 34 29.74 0.61 16.05
N SER A 35 29.00 -0.22 15.33
CA SER A 35 29.48 -1.09 14.27
C SER A 35 29.05 -0.57 12.89
N ASP A 36 29.81 -0.85 11.85
CA ASP A 36 29.41 -0.55 10.43
C ASP A 36 28.43 -1.60 9.89
N LYS A 37 27.53 -2.11 10.76
CA LYS A 37 26.57 -3.14 10.41
C LYS A 37 25.28 -2.55 9.82
N VAL A 38 24.73 -3.26 8.85
CA VAL A 38 23.46 -2.90 8.19
C VAL A 38 22.33 -3.77 8.74
N VAL A 39 21.30 -3.13 9.25
CA VAL A 39 20.12 -3.76 9.83
C VAL A 39 18.91 -3.52 8.94
N VAL A 40 18.14 -4.56 8.66
CA VAL A 40 16.89 -4.47 7.92
C VAL A 40 15.72 -4.79 8.84
N PRO A 41 14.97 -3.78 9.31
CA PRO A 41 13.73 -4.01 10.06
C PRO A 41 12.68 -4.66 9.16
N MET A 42 12.00 -5.68 9.67
CA MET A 42 10.93 -6.37 8.95
C MET A 42 9.88 -6.96 9.89
N GLY A 43 8.66 -7.05 9.41
CA GLY A 43 7.58 -7.79 10.05
C GLY A 43 7.23 -9.02 9.20
N GLY A 44 6.06 -9.03 8.56
CA GLY A 44 5.60 -10.12 7.70
C GLY A 44 6.32 -10.28 6.35
N ALA A 45 7.29 -9.42 6.03
CA ALA A 45 8.10 -9.46 4.82
C ALA A 45 7.32 -9.29 3.47
N THR A 46 6.04 -8.93 3.52
CA THR A 46 5.16 -8.82 2.34
C THR A 46 5.58 -7.74 1.34
N ARG A 47 6.43 -6.78 1.74
CA ARG A 47 6.86 -5.64 0.92
C ARG A 47 8.38 -5.44 0.87
N LEU A 48 9.16 -6.48 1.17
CA LEU A 48 10.63 -6.40 1.12
C LEU A 48 11.19 -6.28 -0.31
N HIS A 49 10.40 -6.58 -1.32
CA HIS A 49 10.79 -6.42 -2.73
C HIS A 49 10.84 -4.95 -3.19
N ILE A 50 10.23 -4.01 -2.44
CA ILE A 50 10.19 -2.59 -2.79
C ILE A 50 11.51 -1.91 -2.49
N GLY A 51 11.92 -1.01 -3.38
CA GLY A 51 13.13 -0.21 -3.28
C GLY A 51 14.27 -0.67 -4.17
N ALA A 52 15.37 0.05 -4.13
CA ALA A 52 16.56 -0.29 -4.88
C ALA A 52 17.11 -1.66 -4.48
N LYS A 53 17.90 -2.27 -5.36
CA LYS A 53 18.50 -3.59 -5.10
C LYS A 53 19.23 -3.59 -3.77
N MET A 54 18.91 -4.59 -2.93
CA MET A 54 19.59 -4.78 -1.66
C MET A 54 21.05 -5.15 -1.90
N PRO A 55 22.04 -4.35 -1.43
CA PRO A 55 23.44 -4.73 -1.58
C PRO A 55 23.74 -5.94 -0.69
N LYS A 56 24.28 -5.74 0.46
CA LYS A 56 24.48 -6.73 1.52
C LYS A 56 23.90 -6.17 2.80
N TYR A 57 23.49 -7.01 3.72
CA TYR A 57 23.08 -6.60 5.05
C TYR A 57 23.49 -7.64 6.09
N ASP A 58 23.65 -7.19 7.31
CA ASP A 58 24.24 -8.02 8.37
C ASP A 58 23.15 -8.70 9.19
N TYR A 59 22.13 -7.95 9.60
CA TYR A 59 21.06 -8.47 10.44
C TYR A 59 19.67 -8.23 9.86
N ALA A 60 18.85 -9.28 9.84
CA ALA A 60 17.41 -9.16 9.73
C ALA A 60 16.85 -8.89 11.13
N LEU A 61 16.20 -7.74 11.34
CA LEU A 61 15.54 -7.39 12.59
C LEU A 61 14.05 -7.72 12.46
N ASP A 62 13.68 -8.91 12.90
CA ASP A 62 12.33 -9.44 12.78
C ASP A 62 11.46 -9.07 13.97
N LEU A 63 10.48 -8.21 13.73
CA LEU A 63 9.59 -7.67 14.77
C LEU A 63 8.33 -8.53 15.00
N SER A 64 8.23 -9.70 14.37
CA SER A 64 7.01 -10.53 14.44
C SER A 64 6.70 -11.06 15.85
N SER A 65 7.66 -11.10 16.77
CA SER A 65 7.43 -11.45 18.16
C SER A 65 6.81 -10.32 18.99
N MET A 66 6.93 -9.06 18.54
CA MET A 66 6.25 -7.91 19.14
C MET A 66 4.81 -7.84 18.61
N ASN A 67 3.95 -8.78 18.99
CA ASN A 67 2.66 -9.04 18.37
C ASN A 67 1.45 -8.93 19.32
N GLN A 68 1.56 -8.13 20.37
CA GLN A 68 0.49 -7.97 21.35
C GLN A 68 -0.41 -6.78 21.03
N LEU A 69 -1.73 -6.96 21.23
CA LEU A 69 -2.67 -5.86 21.42
C LEU A 69 -2.52 -5.36 22.86
N VAL A 70 -1.87 -4.20 23.02
CA VAL A 70 -1.52 -3.65 24.35
C VAL A 70 -2.74 -3.09 25.07
N ALA A 71 -3.63 -2.43 24.33
CA ALA A 71 -4.88 -1.89 24.86
C ALA A 71 -5.95 -1.78 23.77
N HIS A 72 -7.21 -1.99 24.15
CA HIS A 72 -8.36 -1.72 23.29
C HIS A 72 -9.44 -1.02 24.13
N ASN A 73 -9.63 0.27 23.86
CA ASN A 73 -10.70 1.06 24.45
C ASN A 73 -11.84 1.20 23.43
N SER A 74 -12.76 0.26 23.46
CA SER A 74 -13.87 0.21 22.51
C SER A 74 -14.83 1.39 22.66
N ALA A 75 -14.96 1.97 23.87
CA ALA A 75 -15.81 3.15 24.10
C ALA A 75 -15.26 4.42 23.41
N ASP A 76 -13.93 4.56 23.36
CA ASP A 76 -13.27 5.71 22.74
C ASP A 76 -12.86 5.44 21.28
N LEU A 77 -13.17 4.26 20.73
CA LEU A 77 -12.77 3.84 19.40
C LEU A 77 -11.24 3.96 19.20
N THR A 78 -10.47 3.46 20.16
CA THR A 78 -9.00 3.48 20.08
C THR A 78 -8.39 2.14 20.46
N CYS A 79 -7.25 1.82 19.87
CA CYS A 79 -6.42 0.70 20.30
C CYS A 79 -4.94 1.03 20.25
N ILE A 80 -4.15 0.27 21.02
CA ILE A 80 -2.69 0.32 21.03
C ILE A 80 -2.19 -1.09 20.73
N ALA A 81 -1.35 -1.23 19.70
CA ALA A 81 -0.82 -2.53 19.32
C ALA A 81 0.66 -2.44 18.96
N GLN A 82 1.40 -3.50 19.26
CA GLN A 82 2.80 -3.64 18.87
C GLN A 82 2.93 -3.84 17.36
N SER A 83 4.04 -3.38 16.80
CA SER A 83 4.24 -3.28 15.35
C SER A 83 4.22 -4.62 14.59
N GLY A 84 4.48 -5.73 15.26
CA GLY A 84 4.49 -7.08 14.71
C GLY A 84 3.11 -7.76 14.69
N VAL A 85 2.06 -7.15 15.24
CA VAL A 85 0.68 -7.65 15.11
C VAL A 85 0.32 -7.71 13.62
N THR A 86 -0.22 -8.85 13.15
CA THR A 86 -0.71 -8.95 11.77
C THR A 86 -2.02 -8.18 11.62
N LEU A 87 -2.25 -7.65 10.42
CA LEU A 87 -3.46 -6.88 10.15
C LEU A 87 -4.72 -7.74 10.38
N LYS A 88 -4.69 -9.01 9.94
CA LYS A 88 -5.81 -9.93 10.16
C LYS A 88 -6.08 -10.16 11.64
N SER A 89 -5.06 -10.49 12.43
CA SER A 89 -5.22 -10.74 13.87
C SER A 89 -5.82 -9.52 14.58
N LEU A 90 -5.35 -8.31 14.24
CA LEU A 90 -5.93 -7.09 14.80
C LEU A 90 -7.40 -6.92 14.39
N GLN A 91 -7.73 -7.09 13.10
CA GLN A 91 -9.11 -6.96 12.61
C GLN A 91 -10.05 -7.98 13.25
N ASP A 92 -9.63 -9.23 13.44
CA ASP A 92 -10.44 -10.27 14.07
C ASP A 92 -10.81 -9.87 15.52
N ILE A 93 -9.84 -9.39 16.31
CA ILE A 93 -10.10 -8.92 17.69
C ILE A 93 -11.04 -7.68 17.70
N LEU A 94 -10.81 -6.71 16.81
CA LEU A 94 -11.64 -5.51 16.75
C LEU A 94 -13.07 -5.81 16.33
N LYS A 95 -13.27 -6.78 15.44
CA LYS A 95 -14.57 -7.23 14.94
C LYS A 95 -15.47 -7.76 16.07
N GLU A 96 -14.91 -8.39 17.10
CA GLU A 96 -15.67 -8.87 18.27
C GLU A 96 -16.39 -7.73 19.01
N GLN A 97 -15.86 -6.52 18.93
CA GLN A 97 -16.46 -5.30 19.50
C GLN A 97 -17.19 -4.44 18.45
N GLY A 98 -17.45 -4.99 17.24
CA GLY A 98 -18.14 -4.27 16.16
C GLY A 98 -17.33 -3.08 15.62
N GLN A 99 -16.00 -3.18 15.65
CA GLN A 99 -15.07 -2.13 15.22
C GLN A 99 -14.09 -2.69 14.19
N PHE A 100 -13.43 -1.81 13.46
CA PHE A 100 -12.35 -2.17 12.55
C PHE A 100 -11.37 -1.02 12.35
N LEU A 101 -10.18 -1.36 11.91
CA LEU A 101 -9.18 -0.42 11.42
C LEU A 101 -9.34 -0.30 9.90
N ALA A 102 -9.56 0.90 9.38
CA ALA A 102 -9.81 1.12 7.95
C ALA A 102 -8.53 1.05 7.10
N ILE A 103 -7.79 -0.03 7.27
CA ILE A 103 -6.60 -0.41 6.51
C ILE A 103 -6.81 -1.83 6.03
N ASP A 104 -6.70 -2.07 4.73
CA ASP A 104 -6.87 -3.37 4.09
C ASP A 104 -5.66 -3.70 3.20
N ALA A 105 -4.46 -3.60 3.76
CA ALA A 105 -3.23 -3.96 3.04
C ALA A 105 -3.25 -5.43 2.59
N ALA A 106 -2.61 -5.68 1.44
CA ALA A 106 -2.50 -7.02 0.87
C ALA A 106 -1.83 -8.02 1.83
N PHE A 107 -2.27 -9.27 1.78
CA PHE A 107 -1.80 -10.39 2.60
C PHE A 107 -1.94 -10.14 4.11
N PRO A 108 -3.13 -9.84 4.63
CA PRO A 108 -3.36 -9.43 6.01
C PRO A 108 -2.94 -10.47 7.05
N ASP A 109 -2.89 -11.75 6.69
CA ASP A 109 -2.39 -12.83 7.56
C ASP A 109 -0.88 -12.70 7.84
N GLN A 110 -0.14 -12.06 6.93
CA GLN A 110 1.30 -11.88 7.02
C GLN A 110 1.69 -10.41 7.27
N ALA A 111 0.98 -9.47 6.63
CA ALA A 111 1.27 -8.04 6.73
C ALA A 111 1.09 -7.57 8.17
N THR A 112 2.18 -7.09 8.78
CA THR A 112 2.13 -6.50 10.12
C THR A 112 1.76 -5.03 10.05
N ILE A 113 1.12 -4.52 11.11
CA ILE A 113 0.72 -3.10 11.16
C ILE A 113 1.91 -2.15 11.05
N GLY A 114 3.05 -2.48 11.69
CA GLY A 114 4.28 -1.69 11.58
C GLY A 114 4.84 -1.67 10.16
N GLY A 115 4.90 -2.84 9.48
CA GLY A 115 5.34 -2.95 8.09
C GLY A 115 4.41 -2.23 7.10
N THR A 116 3.10 -2.31 7.34
CA THR A 116 2.07 -1.61 6.56
C THR A 116 2.23 -0.10 6.64
N LEU A 117 2.42 0.45 7.85
CA LEU A 117 2.68 1.88 8.05
C LEU A 117 4.02 2.30 7.45
N ALA A 118 5.09 1.57 7.74
CA ALA A 118 6.43 1.90 7.24
C ALA A 118 6.49 1.94 5.70
N SER A 119 5.70 1.11 5.01
CA SER A 119 5.62 1.08 3.54
C SER A 119 4.48 1.92 2.94
N ASN A 120 3.67 2.57 3.76
CA ASN A 120 2.49 3.34 3.36
C ASN A 120 1.57 2.56 2.40
N ALA A 121 1.11 1.39 2.83
CA ALA A 121 0.30 0.47 2.05
C ALA A 121 -1.16 0.39 2.55
N PRO A 122 -2.01 1.39 2.28
CA PRO A 122 -3.34 1.51 2.89
C PRO A 122 -4.40 0.55 2.34
N GLY A 123 -4.23 -0.01 1.12
CA GLY A 123 -5.26 -0.77 0.42
C GLY A 123 -6.35 0.12 -0.21
N TYR A 124 -7.58 -0.42 -0.31
CA TYR A 124 -8.71 0.22 -0.99
C TYR A 124 -9.68 0.94 -0.04
N MET A 125 -9.77 0.52 1.23
CA MET A 125 -10.76 1.01 2.20
C MET A 125 -10.39 2.39 2.77
N ARG A 126 -10.22 3.39 1.94
CA ARG A 126 -9.84 4.73 2.37
C ARG A 126 -10.76 5.87 1.92
N TRP A 127 -11.83 5.56 1.20
CA TRP A 127 -12.69 6.59 0.62
C TRP A 127 -13.36 7.48 1.66
N GLN A 128 -14.06 6.89 2.63
CA GLN A 128 -14.69 7.64 3.72
C GLN A 128 -13.75 7.95 4.87
N LEU A 129 -12.69 7.19 4.99
CA LEU A 129 -12.02 6.96 6.26
C LEU A 129 -10.66 7.63 6.32
N ALA A 130 -10.37 8.49 5.33
CA ALA A 130 -9.16 9.28 5.24
C ALA A 130 -7.89 8.49 4.95
N HIS A 131 -6.76 9.14 5.00
CA HIS A 131 -5.46 8.51 4.80
C HIS A 131 -5.06 7.68 6.03
N MET A 132 -4.28 6.64 5.81
CA MET A 132 -3.76 5.78 6.87
C MET A 132 -3.10 6.58 8.01
N ARG A 133 -2.40 7.67 7.69
CA ARG A 133 -1.78 8.58 8.65
C ARG A 133 -2.79 9.25 9.60
N ASP A 134 -4.02 9.46 9.15
CA ASP A 134 -5.05 10.13 9.96
C ASP A 134 -5.72 9.17 10.97
N MET A 135 -5.47 7.88 10.83
CA MET A 135 -5.87 6.84 11.79
C MET A 135 -4.83 6.65 12.89
N VAL A 136 -3.59 7.09 12.67
CA VAL A 136 -2.51 7.02 13.66
C VAL A 136 -2.59 8.23 14.57
N ILE A 137 -2.93 8.01 15.85
CA ILE A 137 -3.02 9.05 16.88
C ILE A 137 -1.80 9.08 17.80
N GLY A 138 -1.00 8.03 17.79
CA GLY A 138 0.27 7.94 18.50
C GLY A 138 1.15 6.85 17.92
N MET A 139 2.44 6.98 18.17
CA MET A 139 3.45 6.03 17.72
C MET A 139 4.63 6.02 18.70
N GLU A 140 5.19 4.85 18.91
CA GLU A 140 6.48 4.71 19.59
C GLU A 140 7.50 4.21 18.57
N VAL A 141 8.65 4.85 18.53
CA VAL A 141 9.72 4.55 17.59
C VAL A 141 11.04 4.44 18.34
N VAL A 142 11.83 3.44 17.97
CA VAL A 142 13.21 3.27 18.46
C VAL A 142 14.15 3.76 17.36
N SER A 143 14.95 4.77 17.68
CA SER A 143 15.95 5.34 16.76
C SER A 143 17.11 4.37 16.50
N PRO A 144 17.95 4.60 15.47
CA PRO A 144 19.16 3.82 15.26
C PRO A 144 20.11 3.80 16.44
N SER A 145 20.05 4.82 17.31
CA SER A 145 20.86 4.89 18.54
C SER A 145 20.25 4.17 19.74
N GLY A 146 19.13 3.47 19.58
CA GLY A 146 18.41 2.82 20.67
C GLY A 146 17.47 3.75 21.45
N THR A 147 17.42 5.05 21.15
CA THR A 147 16.55 5.98 21.89
C THR A 147 15.09 5.71 21.57
N ILE A 148 14.28 5.46 22.60
CA ILE A 148 12.83 5.27 22.49
C ILE A 148 12.16 6.66 22.49
N THR A 149 11.36 6.95 21.47
CA THR A 149 10.61 8.21 21.34
C THR A 149 9.12 7.93 21.22
N LYS A 150 8.32 8.55 22.07
CA LYS A 150 6.86 8.52 22.00
C LYS A 150 6.34 9.77 21.29
N ILE A 151 5.49 9.55 20.30
CA ILE A 151 4.89 10.58 19.43
C ILE A 151 3.39 10.51 19.61
N GLY A 152 2.72 11.62 19.94
CA GLY A 152 1.29 11.61 20.19
C GLY A 152 0.88 10.80 21.42
N GLY A 153 -0.30 10.20 21.40
CA GLY A 153 -0.82 9.38 22.50
C GLY A 153 -2.21 8.82 22.18
N PRO A 154 -2.79 8.01 23.08
CA PRO A 154 -4.03 7.28 22.83
C PRO A 154 -5.30 8.18 22.92
N VAL A 155 -5.16 9.47 22.70
CA VAL A 155 -6.26 10.45 22.73
C VAL A 155 -6.51 10.99 21.33
N VAL A 156 -7.76 10.98 20.90
CA VAL A 156 -8.17 11.36 19.54
C VAL A 156 -7.84 12.83 19.21
N LYS A 157 -7.69 13.69 20.20
CA LYS A 157 -7.37 15.11 20.02
C LYS A 157 -6.10 15.46 20.82
N ASN A 158 -4.95 15.26 20.19
CA ASN A 158 -3.67 15.75 20.70
C ASN A 158 -3.09 16.72 19.67
N VAL A 159 -3.05 18.01 20.03
CA VAL A 159 -2.55 19.10 19.18
C VAL A 159 -1.22 19.67 19.69
N SER A 160 -0.60 19.01 20.68
CA SER A 160 0.67 19.44 21.24
C SER A 160 1.85 18.91 20.42
N GLY A 161 2.65 19.82 19.87
CA GLY A 161 3.85 19.49 19.11
C GLY A 161 3.61 19.15 17.64
N TYR A 162 4.68 18.81 16.95
CA TYR A 162 4.65 18.38 15.55
C TYR A 162 4.23 16.93 15.43
N ASP A 163 3.46 16.61 14.37
CA ASP A 163 3.07 15.25 14.05
C ASP A 163 4.25 14.49 13.41
N MET A 164 5.17 14.05 14.27
CA MET A 164 6.38 13.33 13.86
C MET A 164 6.08 11.90 13.38
N ALA A 165 4.90 11.32 13.68
CA ALA A 165 4.52 10.00 13.18
C ALA A 165 4.51 9.96 11.64
N ARG A 166 4.16 11.08 11.00
CA ARG A 166 4.16 11.20 9.54
C ARG A 166 5.52 10.99 8.88
N LEU A 167 6.63 11.21 9.59
CA LEU A 167 7.97 10.95 9.06
C LEU A 167 8.26 9.45 8.91
N HIS A 168 7.67 8.64 9.77
CA HIS A 168 7.88 7.19 9.78
C HIS A 168 6.92 6.46 8.85
N ILE A 169 5.75 7.03 8.57
CA ILE A 169 4.77 6.47 7.62
C ILE A 169 5.29 6.67 6.18
N GLY A 170 5.58 5.57 5.49
CA GLY A 170 6.22 5.59 4.18
C GLY A 170 7.73 5.87 4.21
N GLY A 171 8.34 5.89 5.39
CA GLY A 171 9.79 6.06 5.57
C GLY A 171 10.59 4.75 5.43
N TYR A 172 9.93 3.63 5.19
CA TYR A 172 10.53 2.30 5.01
C TYR A 172 11.48 1.88 6.13
N GLY A 173 11.20 2.31 7.38
CA GLY A 173 12.04 2.01 8.53
C GLY A 173 13.45 2.60 8.46
N THR A 174 13.67 3.65 7.66
CA THR A 174 14.98 4.27 7.47
C THR A 174 15.34 5.31 8.54
N LEU A 175 14.34 5.88 9.21
CA LEU A 175 14.53 6.92 10.25
C LEU A 175 14.43 6.35 11.67
N GLY A 176 13.96 5.12 11.81
CA GLY A 176 13.77 4.44 13.08
C GLY A 176 12.84 3.24 12.91
N VAL A 177 12.77 2.42 13.92
CA VAL A 177 11.96 1.20 13.95
C VAL A 177 10.70 1.46 14.77
N ILE A 178 9.53 1.29 14.15
CA ILE A 178 8.23 1.43 14.83
C ILE A 178 8.07 0.23 15.78
N SER A 179 7.86 0.48 17.07
CA SER A 179 7.64 -0.54 18.09
C SER A 179 6.17 -0.70 18.46
N GLU A 180 5.43 0.41 18.57
CA GLU A 180 4.03 0.43 19.00
C GLU A 180 3.26 1.53 18.28
N ILE A 181 1.97 1.27 18.01
CA ILE A 181 1.09 2.23 17.33
C ILE A 181 -0.23 2.36 18.08
N SER A 182 -0.68 3.61 18.26
CA SER A 182 -2.02 3.93 18.74
C SER A 182 -2.90 4.32 17.55
N PHE A 183 -4.02 3.64 17.38
CA PHE A 183 -4.96 3.86 16.28
C PHE A 183 -6.28 4.42 16.76
N LYS A 184 -6.88 5.27 15.92
CA LYS A 184 -8.30 5.57 15.92
C LYS A 184 -9.03 4.52 15.08
N LEU A 185 -10.12 3.97 15.63
CA LEU A 185 -10.93 2.92 15.01
C LEU A 185 -12.21 3.49 14.41
N THR A 186 -12.87 2.67 13.61
CA THR A 186 -14.14 2.96 12.98
C THR A 186 -15.17 1.88 13.36
N PRO A 187 -16.46 2.23 13.60
CA PRO A 187 -17.49 1.21 13.76
C PRO A 187 -17.65 0.35 12.51
N LEU A 188 -17.75 -0.95 12.68
CA LEU A 188 -17.97 -1.90 11.59
C LEU A 188 -19.38 -1.69 11.01
N PRO A 189 -19.55 -1.56 9.68
CA PRO A 189 -20.86 -1.54 9.05
C PRO A 189 -21.65 -2.80 9.37
N ARG A 190 -22.95 -2.67 9.70
CA ARG A 190 -23.80 -3.83 10.00
C ARG A 190 -24.16 -4.65 8.78
N HIS A 191 -24.22 -4.00 7.63
CA HIS A 191 -24.45 -4.60 6.32
C HIS A 191 -23.51 -3.95 5.32
N GLN A 192 -23.03 -4.73 4.38
CA GLN A 192 -22.14 -4.26 3.31
C GLN A 192 -22.38 -5.04 2.03
N GLY A 193 -22.00 -4.45 0.93
CA GLY A 193 -22.07 -5.09 -0.37
C GLY A 193 -21.26 -4.32 -1.39
N THR A 194 -21.09 -4.90 -2.57
CA THR A 194 -20.37 -4.30 -3.68
C THR A 194 -21.28 -4.16 -4.89
N PHE A 195 -21.49 -2.92 -5.32
CA PHE A 195 -22.09 -2.63 -6.61
C PHE A 195 -21.02 -2.78 -7.69
N ILE A 196 -21.33 -3.56 -8.72
CA ILE A 196 -20.42 -3.88 -9.82
C ILE A 196 -21.04 -3.35 -11.12
N LEU A 197 -20.24 -2.63 -11.91
CA LEU A 197 -20.67 -2.11 -13.19
C LEU A 197 -19.58 -2.32 -14.24
N GLY A 198 -19.96 -2.92 -15.38
CA GLY A 198 -19.04 -3.24 -16.47
C GLY A 198 -19.13 -2.27 -17.63
N PHE A 199 -17.97 -1.81 -18.14
CA PHE A 199 -17.86 -0.86 -19.24
C PHE A 199 -16.96 -1.38 -20.37
N GLN A 200 -17.13 -0.79 -21.58
CA GLN A 200 -16.24 -1.03 -22.72
C GLN A 200 -15.11 0.00 -22.82
N THR A 201 -15.22 1.13 -22.15
CA THR A 201 -14.22 2.21 -22.22
C THR A 201 -13.73 2.62 -20.84
N GLU A 202 -12.47 3.04 -20.75
CA GLU A 202 -11.91 3.65 -19.53
C GLU A 202 -12.53 5.02 -19.24
N SER A 203 -13.02 5.70 -20.27
CA SER A 203 -13.74 6.97 -20.13
C SER A 203 -14.98 6.81 -19.28
N ASP A 204 -15.83 5.79 -19.58
CA ASP A 204 -17.07 5.54 -18.84
C ASP A 204 -16.78 5.13 -17.41
N LEU A 205 -15.74 4.32 -17.16
CA LEU A 205 -15.25 3.99 -15.82
C LEU A 205 -14.96 5.26 -15.02
N HIS A 206 -14.22 6.19 -15.64
CA HIS A 206 -13.84 7.46 -14.98
C HIS A 206 -15.03 8.37 -14.74
N ASP A 207 -15.89 8.56 -15.74
CA ASP A 207 -17.03 9.47 -15.68
C ASP A 207 -18.04 8.97 -14.64
N PHE A 208 -18.35 7.68 -14.63
CA PHE A 208 -19.18 7.06 -13.58
C PHE A 208 -18.57 7.27 -12.18
N SER A 209 -17.27 6.99 -12.03
CA SER A 209 -16.58 7.17 -10.75
C SER A 209 -16.61 8.62 -10.28
N ALA A 210 -16.51 9.58 -11.20
CA ALA A 210 -16.59 11.01 -10.91
C ALA A 210 -18.00 11.44 -10.48
N GLU A 211 -19.06 10.84 -11.04
CA GLU A 211 -20.44 11.07 -10.60
C GLU A 211 -20.69 10.46 -9.23
N VAL A 212 -20.21 9.25 -8.97
CA VAL A 212 -20.25 8.64 -7.63
C VAL A 212 -19.59 9.57 -6.62
N PHE A 213 -18.43 10.17 -6.95
CA PHE A 213 -17.75 11.12 -6.08
C PHE A 213 -18.57 12.39 -5.78
N LYS A 214 -19.36 12.87 -6.73
CA LYS A 214 -20.21 14.05 -6.58
C LYS A 214 -21.56 13.75 -5.90
N SER A 215 -21.92 12.47 -5.81
CA SER A 215 -23.20 12.03 -5.25
C SER A 215 -23.19 12.02 -3.72
N HIS A 216 -24.30 11.58 -3.14
CA HIS A 216 -24.43 11.33 -1.68
C HIS A 216 -24.00 9.90 -1.29
N VAL A 217 -23.50 9.11 -2.23
CA VAL A 217 -22.93 7.80 -1.93
C VAL A 217 -21.60 7.98 -1.23
N MET A 218 -21.41 7.23 -0.17
CA MET A 218 -20.15 7.23 0.59
C MET A 218 -19.55 5.83 0.58
N PRO A 219 -18.87 5.41 -0.49
CA PRO A 219 -18.33 4.07 -0.56
C PRO A 219 -17.22 3.86 0.47
N LEU A 220 -17.12 2.66 1.01
CA LEU A 220 -15.97 2.22 1.81
C LEU A 220 -14.73 2.10 0.93
N ALA A 221 -14.93 1.60 -0.29
CA ALA A 221 -13.90 1.49 -1.31
C ALA A 221 -14.50 1.70 -2.71
N LEU A 222 -13.73 2.30 -3.62
CA LEU A 222 -14.06 2.42 -5.03
C LEU A 222 -12.82 2.10 -5.86
N ALA A 223 -12.94 1.10 -6.72
CA ALA A 223 -11.88 0.67 -7.61
C ALA A 223 -12.38 0.43 -9.02
N GLY A 224 -11.52 0.72 -10.00
CA GLY A 224 -11.68 0.27 -11.37
C GLY A 224 -10.64 -0.80 -11.67
N ILE A 225 -11.01 -1.86 -12.38
CA ILE A 225 -10.09 -2.93 -12.82
C ILE A 225 -10.29 -3.20 -14.30
N ASN A 226 -9.24 -3.60 -15.00
CA ASN A 226 -9.31 -3.93 -16.42
C ASN A 226 -9.48 -5.42 -16.67
N SER A 227 -9.76 -5.79 -17.93
CA SER A 227 -10.00 -7.17 -18.37
C SER A 227 -8.81 -8.09 -18.07
N GLU A 228 -7.58 -7.61 -18.14
CA GLU A 228 -6.42 -8.43 -17.83
C GLU A 228 -6.39 -8.78 -16.33
N LEU A 229 -6.70 -7.81 -15.45
CA LEU A 229 -6.80 -8.11 -14.01
C LEU A 229 -7.98 -9.02 -13.69
N ILE A 230 -9.11 -8.87 -14.38
CA ILE A 230 -10.27 -9.78 -14.23
C ILE A 230 -9.86 -11.22 -14.53
N LYS A 231 -9.10 -11.44 -15.61
CA LYS A 231 -8.58 -12.77 -15.99
C LYS A 231 -7.57 -13.31 -14.96
N GLU A 232 -6.61 -12.48 -14.54
CA GLU A 232 -5.58 -12.89 -13.58
C GLU A 232 -6.18 -13.31 -12.22
N LEU A 233 -7.26 -12.66 -11.81
CA LEU A 233 -7.95 -12.97 -10.57
C LEU A 233 -8.97 -14.12 -10.68
N ASP A 234 -9.12 -14.69 -11.89
CA ASP A 234 -10.13 -15.72 -12.17
C ASP A 234 -11.52 -15.26 -11.67
N LEU A 235 -11.92 -14.06 -12.11
CA LEU A 235 -13.23 -13.50 -11.79
C LEU A 235 -14.20 -13.85 -12.92
N ASN A 236 -15.28 -14.53 -12.57
CA ASN A 236 -16.29 -14.96 -13.52
C ASN A 236 -17.32 -13.84 -13.80
N PHE A 237 -16.89 -12.82 -14.53
CA PHE A 237 -17.75 -11.75 -15.01
C PHE A 237 -17.91 -11.81 -16.53
N PRO A 238 -19.07 -11.39 -17.09
CA PRO A 238 -19.23 -11.25 -18.54
C PRO A 238 -18.19 -10.33 -19.16
N SER A 239 -17.94 -10.48 -20.46
CA SER A 239 -16.89 -9.77 -21.20
C SER A 239 -17.06 -8.25 -21.20
N SER A 240 -16.63 -7.64 -20.12
CA SER A 240 -16.40 -6.20 -20.00
C SER A 240 -14.91 -5.92 -20.10
N LEU A 241 -14.52 -4.79 -20.68
CA LEU A 241 -13.12 -4.39 -20.70
C LEU A 241 -12.69 -3.78 -19.37
N TYR A 242 -13.64 -3.18 -18.65
CA TYR A 242 -13.42 -2.53 -17.36
C TYR A 242 -14.57 -2.82 -16.41
N LEU A 243 -14.25 -3.03 -15.12
CA LEU A 243 -15.25 -3.08 -14.05
C LEU A 243 -15.00 -1.95 -13.06
N VAL A 244 -16.08 -1.32 -12.62
CA VAL A 244 -16.09 -0.49 -11.42
C VAL A 244 -16.67 -1.31 -10.28
N LEU A 245 -15.95 -1.31 -9.15
CA LEU A 245 -16.32 -1.98 -7.92
C LEU A 245 -16.53 -0.91 -6.85
N ALA A 246 -17.77 -0.69 -6.42
CA ALA A 246 -18.11 0.25 -5.35
C ALA A 246 -18.58 -0.52 -4.12
N ARG A 247 -17.70 -0.66 -3.10
CA ARG A 247 -18.05 -1.24 -1.81
C ARG A 247 -18.78 -0.22 -0.97
N ILE A 248 -20.00 -0.52 -0.56
CA ILE A 248 -20.84 0.33 0.28
C ILE A 248 -21.25 -0.40 1.55
N GLY A 249 -21.53 0.35 2.61
CA GLY A 249 -21.91 -0.25 3.88
C GLY A 249 -22.69 0.70 4.78
N GLY A 250 -23.27 0.13 5.83
CA GLY A 250 -24.04 0.89 6.82
C GLY A 250 -25.15 0.08 7.47
N ARG A 251 -26.22 0.79 7.90
CA ARG A 251 -27.49 0.13 8.28
C ARG A 251 -28.23 -0.30 7.03
N LYS A 252 -29.11 -1.32 7.12
CA LYS A 252 -29.80 -1.92 5.97
C LYS A 252 -30.45 -0.89 5.03
N MET A 253 -31.17 0.10 5.56
CA MET A 253 -31.81 1.12 4.73
C MET A 253 -30.79 2.07 4.07
N ALA A 254 -29.67 2.33 4.73
CA ALA A 254 -28.59 3.13 4.14
C ALA A 254 -27.89 2.39 3.02
N LEU A 255 -27.68 1.07 3.17
CA LEU A 255 -27.13 0.22 2.11
C LEU A 255 -28.04 0.22 0.87
N ILE A 256 -29.34 -0.02 1.05
CA ILE A 256 -30.34 -0.03 -0.02
C ILE A 256 -30.34 1.33 -0.75
N ARG A 257 -30.42 2.44 -0.01
CA ARG A 257 -30.41 3.78 -0.60
C ARG A 257 -29.16 4.07 -1.40
N GLN A 258 -27.99 3.70 -0.91
CA GLN A 258 -26.72 3.91 -1.64
C GLN A 258 -26.69 3.08 -2.92
N ARG A 259 -27.16 1.80 -2.86
CA ARG A 259 -27.28 0.95 -4.04
C ARG A 259 -28.22 1.57 -5.09
N ASP A 260 -29.38 2.08 -4.66
CA ASP A 260 -30.37 2.66 -5.56
C ASP A 260 -29.81 3.94 -6.25
N ILE A 261 -29.09 4.81 -5.51
CA ILE A 261 -28.39 5.96 -6.09
C ILE A 261 -27.32 5.50 -7.11
N LEU A 262 -26.55 4.46 -6.82
CA LEU A 262 -25.58 3.91 -7.78
C LEU A 262 -26.25 3.39 -9.03
N SER A 263 -27.43 2.75 -8.92
CA SER A 263 -28.22 2.32 -10.05
C SER A 263 -28.75 3.49 -10.87
N GLU A 264 -29.26 4.55 -10.22
CA GLU A 264 -29.72 5.78 -10.88
C GLU A 264 -28.57 6.44 -11.68
N ILE A 265 -27.36 6.50 -11.10
CA ILE A 265 -26.17 7.01 -11.81
C ILE A 265 -25.82 6.09 -12.99
N ALA A 266 -25.89 4.77 -12.81
CA ALA A 266 -25.57 3.80 -13.86
C ALA A 266 -26.49 3.94 -15.08
N ASP A 267 -27.77 4.30 -14.89
CA ASP A 267 -28.73 4.50 -15.97
C ASP A 267 -28.35 5.63 -16.96
N HIS A 268 -27.40 6.50 -16.60
CA HIS A 268 -26.85 7.53 -17.48
C HIS A 268 -25.78 6.98 -18.46
N TYR A 269 -25.33 5.73 -18.29
CA TYR A 269 -24.24 5.13 -19.06
C TYR A 269 -24.68 3.90 -19.81
N GLN A 270 -23.95 3.57 -20.88
CA GLN A 270 -24.08 2.27 -21.54
C GLN A 270 -23.13 1.27 -20.85
N TYR A 271 -23.68 0.44 -20.02
CA TYR A 271 -22.92 -0.62 -19.35
C TYR A 271 -23.20 -2.00 -19.94
N THR A 272 -22.25 -2.90 -19.82
CA THR A 272 -22.33 -4.29 -20.32
C THR A 272 -22.76 -5.28 -19.28
N TYR A 273 -22.61 -4.92 -18.02
CA TYR A 273 -22.89 -5.76 -16.86
C TYR A 273 -23.21 -4.92 -15.63
N SER A 274 -24.17 -5.37 -14.83
CA SER A 274 -24.45 -4.78 -13.50
C SER A 274 -24.82 -5.88 -12.52
N ASP A 275 -24.30 -5.83 -11.30
CA ASP A 275 -24.60 -6.76 -10.22
C ASP A 275 -24.42 -6.11 -8.86
N PHE A 276 -24.95 -6.76 -7.83
CA PHE A 276 -24.77 -6.36 -6.43
C PHE A 276 -24.48 -7.59 -5.56
N LEU A 277 -23.25 -7.72 -5.11
CA LEU A 277 -22.81 -8.77 -4.19
C LEU A 277 -22.96 -8.31 -2.75
N GLU A 278 -23.68 -9.06 -1.93
CA GLU A 278 -23.83 -8.78 -0.50
C GLU A 278 -22.92 -9.69 0.34
N GLU A 279 -22.44 -9.18 1.49
CA GLU A 279 -21.75 -9.93 2.55
C GLU A 279 -20.54 -10.77 2.02
N ASP A 280 -20.52 -12.08 2.27
CA ASP A 280 -19.37 -12.96 1.97
C ASP A 280 -18.92 -12.92 0.49
N PRO A 281 -19.80 -13.00 -0.53
CA PRO A 281 -19.38 -12.82 -1.93
C PRO A 281 -18.67 -11.51 -2.22
N SER A 282 -19.12 -10.41 -1.59
CA SER A 282 -18.45 -9.11 -1.66
C SER A 282 -17.07 -9.16 -1.02
N ASP A 283 -16.94 -9.77 0.14
CA ASP A 283 -15.65 -9.88 0.85
C ASP A 283 -14.65 -10.71 0.06
N ILE A 284 -15.04 -11.85 -0.50
CA ILE A 284 -14.21 -12.72 -1.35
C ILE A 284 -13.70 -11.95 -2.59
N LEU A 285 -14.54 -11.14 -3.23
CA LEU A 285 -14.13 -10.31 -4.36
C LEU A 285 -13.02 -9.31 -3.94
N TRP A 286 -13.25 -8.61 -2.82
CA TRP A 286 -12.27 -7.63 -2.35
C TRP A 286 -10.97 -8.26 -1.82
N GLU A 287 -11.02 -9.47 -1.29
CA GLU A 287 -9.80 -10.23 -0.94
C GLU A 287 -8.95 -10.49 -2.18
N LYS A 288 -9.55 -10.97 -3.27
CA LYS A 288 -8.84 -11.17 -4.54
C LYS A 288 -8.27 -9.86 -5.08
N VAL A 289 -9.08 -8.80 -5.14
CA VAL A 289 -8.66 -7.48 -5.64
C VAL A 289 -7.58 -6.85 -4.76
N ARG A 290 -7.64 -7.01 -3.45
CA ARG A 290 -6.64 -6.53 -2.50
C ARG A 290 -5.29 -7.24 -2.69
N ASP A 291 -5.33 -8.55 -2.86
CA ASP A 291 -4.14 -9.40 -2.88
C ASP A 291 -3.57 -9.63 -4.29
N PHE A 292 -4.08 -8.90 -5.31
CA PHE A 292 -3.76 -9.14 -6.71
C PHE A 292 -2.25 -9.15 -7.02
N ARG A 293 -1.45 -8.44 -6.27
CA ARG A 293 0.02 -8.44 -6.44
C ARG A 293 0.68 -9.77 -6.10
N GLY A 294 0.01 -10.63 -5.32
CA GLY A 294 0.49 -11.97 -5.03
C GLY A 294 0.42 -12.91 -6.22
N TYR A 295 -0.36 -12.54 -7.23
CA TYR A 295 -0.43 -13.28 -8.50
C TYR A 295 0.73 -12.95 -9.43
N SER A 296 1.47 -11.87 -9.17
CA SER A 296 2.65 -11.51 -9.96
C SER A 296 3.84 -12.42 -9.64
N SER A 297 4.58 -12.84 -10.65
CA SER A 297 5.82 -13.60 -10.49
C SER A 297 6.97 -12.70 -10.02
N THR A 298 8.10 -13.29 -9.59
CA THR A 298 9.31 -12.51 -9.27
C THR A 298 9.96 -11.86 -10.49
N GLU A 299 9.55 -12.27 -11.66
CA GLU A 299 9.99 -11.74 -12.95
C GLU A 299 9.02 -10.67 -13.48
N SER A 300 7.91 -10.42 -12.76
CA SER A 300 6.96 -9.37 -13.14
C SER A 300 7.52 -7.99 -12.84
N ILE A 301 7.07 -7.03 -13.63
CA ILE A 301 7.28 -5.60 -13.41
C ILE A 301 6.00 -5.02 -12.84
N SER A 302 6.08 -4.38 -11.67
CA SER A 302 4.92 -3.68 -11.10
C SER A 302 5.26 -2.25 -10.70
N GLY A 303 4.26 -1.38 -10.81
CA GLY A 303 4.38 0.01 -10.45
C GLY A 303 3.14 0.57 -9.77
N ARG A 304 3.36 1.62 -8.99
CA ARG A 304 2.30 2.44 -8.41
C ARG A 304 2.44 3.86 -8.89
N LEU A 305 1.38 4.33 -9.49
CA LEU A 305 1.25 5.67 -10.04
C LEU A 305 0.45 6.55 -9.08
N PHE A 306 0.88 7.80 -8.95
CA PHE A 306 0.23 8.84 -8.17
C PHE A 306 -0.07 10.03 -9.05
N SER A 307 -1.32 10.41 -9.14
CA SER A 307 -1.84 11.51 -9.94
C SER A 307 -2.88 12.30 -9.16
N THR A 308 -3.45 13.32 -9.77
CA THR A 308 -4.73 13.87 -9.30
C THR A 308 -5.89 13.14 -10.01
N PRO A 309 -7.07 13.03 -9.39
CA PRO A 309 -8.23 12.40 -10.03
C PRO A 309 -8.52 12.95 -11.43
N THR A 310 -8.39 14.25 -11.63
CA THR A 310 -8.66 14.92 -12.91
C THR A 310 -7.65 14.58 -14.02
N ARG A 311 -6.38 14.33 -13.65
CA ARG A 311 -5.32 13.97 -14.61
C ARG A 311 -5.28 12.48 -14.93
N LEU A 312 -5.79 11.66 -14.00
CA LEU A 312 -5.72 10.21 -14.12
C LEU A 312 -6.42 9.69 -15.38
N ARG A 313 -7.55 10.30 -15.78
CA ARG A 313 -8.29 9.93 -17.01
C ARG A 313 -7.38 9.95 -18.24
N GLY A 314 -6.89 11.11 -18.64
CA GLY A 314 -6.04 11.23 -19.83
C GLY A 314 -4.70 10.50 -19.70
N LEU A 315 -4.26 10.20 -18.49
CA LEU A 315 -3.08 9.38 -18.25
C LEU A 315 -3.35 7.91 -18.58
N LEU A 316 -4.51 7.36 -18.18
CA LEU A 316 -4.87 5.98 -18.51
C LEU A 316 -5.00 5.77 -20.01
N GLU A 317 -5.65 6.70 -20.73
CA GLU A 317 -5.77 6.67 -22.19
C GLU A 317 -4.37 6.57 -22.84
N ARG A 318 -3.46 7.47 -22.48
CA ARG A 318 -2.07 7.46 -23.01
C ARG A 318 -1.29 6.19 -22.64
N MET A 319 -1.48 5.66 -21.44
CA MET A 319 -0.83 4.41 -21.02
C MET A 319 -1.36 3.22 -21.81
N ASN A 320 -2.68 3.12 -22.01
CA ASN A 320 -3.30 2.07 -22.79
C ASN A 320 -2.86 2.13 -24.26
N GLU A 321 -2.82 3.32 -24.86
CA GLU A 321 -2.29 3.52 -26.23
C GLU A 321 -0.84 3.01 -26.33
N TYR A 322 -0.01 3.33 -25.33
CA TYR A 322 1.38 2.87 -25.33
C TYR A 322 1.47 1.35 -25.16
N PHE A 323 0.71 0.74 -24.24
CA PHE A 323 0.68 -0.70 -24.06
C PHE A 323 0.23 -1.45 -25.30
N GLN A 324 -0.82 -0.96 -25.98
CA GLN A 324 -1.27 -1.50 -27.25
C GLN A 324 -0.20 -1.40 -28.34
N LYS A 325 0.48 -0.24 -28.45
CA LYS A 325 1.55 -0.02 -29.44
C LYS A 325 2.71 -1.00 -29.29
N ILE A 326 3.04 -1.42 -28.07
CA ILE A 326 4.12 -2.37 -27.79
C ILE A 326 3.61 -3.81 -27.56
N GLU A 327 2.32 -4.05 -27.83
CA GLU A 327 1.67 -5.37 -27.64
C GLU A 327 1.83 -5.91 -26.20
N LEU A 328 1.76 -5.03 -25.21
CA LEU A 328 1.94 -5.37 -23.78
C LEU A 328 0.58 -5.50 -23.10
N ASN A 329 0.29 -6.68 -22.56
CA ASN A 329 -0.85 -6.90 -21.68
C ASN A 329 -0.50 -6.50 -20.26
N SER A 330 -1.13 -5.45 -19.75
CA SER A 330 -0.92 -4.97 -18.39
C SER A 330 -2.20 -5.11 -17.59
N ALA A 331 -2.14 -5.85 -16.48
CA ALA A 331 -3.22 -5.90 -15.50
C ALA A 331 -3.12 -4.68 -14.58
N PHE A 332 -4.22 -3.99 -14.34
CA PHE A 332 -4.22 -2.83 -13.46
C PHE A 332 -5.49 -2.67 -12.63
N SER A 333 -5.30 -1.99 -11.51
CA SER A 333 -6.37 -1.46 -10.67
C SER A 333 -6.17 0.04 -10.46
N VAL A 334 -7.25 0.80 -10.55
CA VAL A 334 -7.27 2.24 -10.30
C VAL A 334 -8.17 2.57 -9.11
N GLN A 335 -7.81 3.60 -8.37
CA GLN A 335 -8.66 4.24 -7.36
C GLN A 335 -8.95 5.67 -7.84
N PRO A 336 -10.02 5.88 -8.62
CA PRO A 336 -10.23 7.15 -9.34
C PRO A 336 -10.33 8.36 -8.41
N GLY A 337 -10.96 8.22 -7.25
CA GLY A 337 -11.10 9.29 -6.27
C GLY A 337 -9.80 9.72 -5.58
N PHE A 338 -8.76 8.89 -5.64
CA PHE A 338 -7.44 9.19 -5.07
C PHE A 338 -6.36 9.45 -6.11
N GLY A 339 -6.68 9.30 -7.40
CA GLY A 339 -5.71 9.46 -8.46
C GLY A 339 -4.59 8.43 -8.41
N THR A 340 -4.83 7.23 -7.87
CA THR A 340 -3.82 6.18 -7.81
C THR A 340 -4.15 5.04 -8.74
N MET A 341 -3.11 4.47 -9.35
CA MET A 341 -3.18 3.25 -10.15
C MET A 341 -2.06 2.32 -9.75
N GLU A 342 -2.37 1.06 -9.66
CA GLU A 342 -1.39 -0.02 -9.51
C GLU A 342 -1.49 -0.93 -10.73
N PHE A 343 -0.35 -1.28 -11.30
CA PHE A 343 -0.29 -2.14 -12.47
C PHE A 343 0.82 -3.17 -12.32
N PHE A 344 0.64 -4.28 -13.02
CA PHE A 344 1.72 -5.23 -13.27
C PHE A 344 1.59 -5.85 -14.66
N PHE A 345 2.69 -6.33 -15.17
CA PHE A 345 2.77 -7.16 -16.34
C PHE A 345 3.89 -8.19 -16.15
N ASP A 346 3.71 -9.38 -16.70
CA ASP A 346 4.74 -10.39 -16.66
C ASP A 346 5.93 -9.98 -17.51
N GLY A 347 7.10 -10.23 -16.93
CA GLY A 347 8.35 -9.81 -17.54
C GLY A 347 8.50 -10.30 -18.97
N PHE A 348 9.17 -9.53 -19.76
CA PHE A 348 9.38 -9.61 -21.20
C PHE A 348 10.04 -10.91 -21.71
N SER A 349 10.09 -11.98 -20.90
CA SER A 349 10.67 -13.27 -21.26
C SER A 349 9.95 -14.00 -22.41
N ARG A 350 8.75 -13.55 -22.80
CA ARG A 350 7.95 -14.20 -23.86
C ARG A 350 8.04 -13.56 -25.23
N THR A 351 8.63 -12.40 -25.35
CA THR A 351 8.83 -11.73 -26.63
C THR A 351 10.24 -11.12 -26.68
N GLU A 352 11.14 -11.70 -27.45
CA GLU A 352 12.51 -11.20 -27.72
C GLU A 352 12.56 -9.77 -28.34
N LYS A 353 11.43 -9.05 -28.41
CA LYS A 353 11.28 -7.78 -29.14
C LYS A 353 11.17 -6.54 -28.25
N ILE A 354 10.92 -6.67 -26.95
CA ILE A 354 10.70 -5.49 -26.10
C ILE A 354 11.90 -5.32 -25.16
N ASP A 355 12.58 -4.20 -25.28
CA ASP A 355 13.56 -3.75 -24.30
C ASP A 355 12.81 -3.27 -23.03
N SER A 356 12.85 -4.10 -22.00
CA SER A 356 12.16 -3.86 -20.71
C SER A 356 12.54 -2.52 -20.09
N GLU A 357 13.81 -2.18 -20.14
CA GLU A 357 14.29 -0.95 -19.52
C GLU A 357 13.80 0.27 -20.31
N ASN A 358 13.80 0.21 -21.63
CA ASN A 358 13.26 1.28 -22.46
C ASN A 358 11.76 1.44 -22.28
N ALA A 359 11.00 0.35 -22.21
CA ALA A 359 9.56 0.40 -21.94
C ALA A 359 9.27 1.04 -20.58
N MET A 360 10.01 0.67 -19.52
CA MET A 360 9.85 1.27 -18.19
C MET A 360 10.18 2.77 -18.20
N ARG A 361 11.21 3.20 -18.96
CA ARG A 361 11.57 4.60 -19.11
C ARG A 361 10.49 5.39 -19.83
N GLU A 362 9.94 4.86 -20.92
CA GLU A 362 8.85 5.50 -21.67
C GLU A 362 7.55 5.57 -20.85
N ILE A 363 7.16 4.53 -20.11
CA ILE A 363 6.02 4.59 -19.19
C ILE A 363 6.22 5.71 -18.16
N ARG A 364 7.39 5.79 -17.55
CA ARG A 364 7.71 6.85 -16.57
C ARG A 364 7.67 8.24 -17.21
N LYS A 365 8.12 8.38 -18.43
CA LYS A 365 8.07 9.63 -19.19
C LYS A 365 6.63 10.07 -19.44
N ILE A 366 5.75 9.17 -19.92
CA ILE A 366 4.32 9.41 -20.11
C ILE A 366 3.69 9.93 -18.81
N VAL A 367 3.99 9.26 -17.68
CA VAL A 367 3.49 9.65 -16.36
C VAL A 367 4.00 11.02 -15.94
N SER A 368 5.30 11.30 -16.12
CA SER A 368 5.92 12.57 -15.73
C SER A 368 5.44 13.74 -16.56
N GLU A 369 5.25 13.58 -17.87
CA GLU A 369 4.70 14.59 -18.79
C GLU A 369 3.27 14.97 -18.42
N ASN A 370 2.51 14.05 -17.85
CA ASN A 370 1.19 14.32 -17.28
C ASN A 370 1.24 15.07 -15.94
N GLY A 371 2.43 15.31 -15.38
CA GLY A 371 2.61 15.90 -14.06
C GLY A 371 2.26 14.96 -12.92
N SER A 372 2.36 13.66 -13.16
CA SER A 372 2.13 12.57 -12.23
C SER A 372 3.44 11.90 -11.83
N HIS A 373 3.41 10.98 -10.85
CA HIS A 373 4.59 10.31 -10.33
C HIS A 373 4.44 8.80 -10.39
N LEU A 374 5.52 8.08 -10.73
CA LEU A 374 5.56 6.63 -10.81
C LEU A 374 6.72 6.07 -10.00
N ASN A 375 6.37 5.23 -9.02
CA ASN A 375 7.30 4.33 -8.36
C ASN A 375 7.17 2.93 -8.99
N TYR A 376 8.29 2.32 -9.37
CA TYR A 376 8.31 0.89 -9.60
C TYR A 376 8.44 0.16 -8.26
N GLU A 377 7.58 -0.80 -7.98
CA GLU A 377 7.56 -1.52 -6.71
C GLU A 377 8.26 -2.88 -6.83
N GLN A 378 8.10 -3.56 -7.96
CA GLN A 378 8.77 -4.81 -8.25
C GLN A 378 9.41 -4.78 -9.62
N LEU A 379 10.64 -5.26 -9.69
CA LEU A 379 11.38 -5.52 -10.92
C LEU A 379 12.13 -6.85 -10.78
N PRO A 380 12.36 -7.58 -11.88
CA PRO A 380 13.37 -8.62 -11.92
C PRO A 380 14.70 -8.10 -11.36
N THR A 381 15.39 -8.92 -10.55
CA THR A 381 16.59 -8.48 -9.82
C THR A 381 17.69 -7.93 -10.77
N GLY A 382 17.76 -8.44 -12.00
CA GLY A 382 18.70 -7.94 -13.02
C GLY A 382 18.42 -6.50 -13.43
N LEU A 383 17.15 -6.11 -13.52
CA LEU A 383 16.73 -4.75 -13.93
C LEU A 383 16.83 -3.72 -12.80
N LYS A 384 16.92 -4.15 -11.55
CA LYS A 384 17.13 -3.22 -10.42
C LYS A 384 18.53 -2.60 -10.38
N ASN A 385 19.51 -3.17 -11.10
CA ASN A 385 20.88 -2.66 -11.09
C ASN A 385 20.95 -1.28 -11.75
N GLY A 386 21.19 -0.24 -10.96
CA GLY A 386 21.32 1.14 -11.47
C GLY A 386 20.00 1.78 -11.92
N PHE A 387 18.86 1.07 -11.80
CA PHE A 387 17.56 1.64 -12.13
C PHE A 387 16.95 2.37 -10.93
N ASN A 388 16.56 3.63 -11.14
CA ASN A 388 15.87 4.41 -10.11
C ASN A 388 14.43 3.93 -9.94
N MET A 389 14.16 3.15 -8.89
CA MET A 389 12.83 2.63 -8.57
C MET A 389 11.83 3.73 -8.20
N TRP A 390 12.31 4.82 -7.59
CA TRP A 390 11.50 5.87 -6.98
C TRP A 390 11.04 6.98 -7.94
N GLY A 391 11.65 7.03 -9.14
CA GLY A 391 11.39 8.10 -10.09
C GLY A 391 12.06 9.42 -9.73
N PRO A 392 11.84 10.49 -10.52
CA PRO A 392 12.42 11.79 -10.28
C PRO A 392 11.73 12.47 -9.09
N ILE A 393 12.51 13.08 -8.21
CA ILE A 393 12.02 13.88 -7.08
C ILE A 393 12.60 15.29 -7.19
N ASN A 394 11.80 16.28 -6.78
CA ASN A 394 12.25 17.66 -6.69
C ASN A 394 13.48 17.76 -5.78
N GLN A 395 14.52 18.47 -6.24
CA GLN A 395 15.81 18.57 -5.55
C GLN A 395 15.69 19.15 -4.13
N GLY A 396 14.81 20.14 -3.92
CA GLY A 396 14.55 20.70 -2.59
C GLY A 396 13.96 19.66 -1.64
N SER A 397 12.97 18.88 -2.08
CA SER A 397 12.38 17.80 -1.29
C SER A 397 13.40 16.71 -0.99
N LEU A 398 14.20 16.30 -1.97
CA LEU A 398 15.26 15.31 -1.78
C LEU A 398 16.32 15.80 -0.79
N GLY A 399 16.69 17.08 -0.87
CA GLY A 399 17.64 17.70 0.07
C GLY A 399 17.13 17.65 1.51
N LEU A 400 15.85 17.95 1.75
CA LEU A 400 15.22 17.83 3.09
C LEU A 400 15.18 16.38 3.56
N MET A 401 14.81 15.44 2.70
CA MET A 401 14.79 14.00 3.03
C MET A 401 16.19 13.50 3.39
N LYS A 402 17.23 13.89 2.63
CA LYS A 402 18.63 13.55 2.93
C LYS A 402 19.09 14.16 4.26
N SER A 403 18.70 15.40 4.56
CA SER A 403 19.00 16.07 5.85
C SER A 403 18.36 15.33 7.03
N LEU A 404 17.07 14.97 6.94
CA LEU A 404 16.39 14.15 7.96
C LEU A 404 17.10 12.80 8.14
N ARG A 405 17.39 12.11 7.05
CA ARG A 405 18.13 10.85 7.08
C ARG A 405 19.48 10.98 7.80
N ASN A 406 20.24 12.05 7.52
CA ASN A 406 21.53 12.31 8.16
C ASN A 406 21.39 12.64 9.65
N THR A 407 20.28 13.27 10.05
CA THR A 407 20.01 13.58 11.46
C THR A 407 19.65 12.33 12.26
N TYR A 408 18.78 11.47 11.71
CA TYR A 408 18.27 10.30 12.42
C TYR A 408 19.21 9.09 12.34
N ASP A 409 19.86 8.88 11.19
CA ASP A 409 20.74 7.72 10.93
C ASP A 409 21.97 8.15 10.12
N PRO A 410 22.91 8.91 10.73
CA PRO A 410 24.07 9.46 10.03
C PRO A 410 24.99 8.40 9.42
N VAL A 411 25.01 7.22 9.99
CA VAL A 411 25.84 6.08 9.52
C VAL A 411 25.11 5.16 8.55
N ARG A 412 23.86 5.49 8.19
CA ARG A 412 23.04 4.69 7.26
C ARG A 412 22.89 3.23 7.68
N LYS A 413 22.64 2.98 8.94
CA LYS A 413 22.49 1.64 9.51
C LYS A 413 21.25 0.92 9.03
N LEU A 414 20.09 1.62 9.04
CA LEU A 414 18.79 1.03 8.73
C LEU A 414 18.51 1.04 7.23
N ASN A 415 18.22 -0.11 6.63
CA ASN A 415 17.83 -0.26 5.22
C ASN A 415 18.78 0.44 4.22
N ARG A 416 20.10 0.40 4.48
CA ARG A 416 21.13 1.07 3.64
C ARG A 416 21.00 0.68 2.17
N GLY A 417 21.03 1.69 1.29
CA GLY A 417 21.06 1.51 -0.17
C GLY A 417 19.69 1.23 -0.82
N ARG A 418 18.60 1.19 -0.06
CA ARG A 418 17.29 0.81 -0.60
C ARG A 418 16.35 1.98 -0.85
N TYR A 419 16.43 3.03 -0.04
CA TYR A 419 15.52 4.16 -0.13
C TYR A 419 16.11 5.28 -0.98
N ILE A 420 15.25 6.16 -1.47
CA ILE A 420 15.64 7.26 -2.37
C ILE A 420 16.73 8.18 -1.80
N THR A 421 16.81 8.30 -0.49
CA THR A 421 17.84 9.12 0.18
C THR A 421 19.24 8.54 0.06
N ASP A 422 19.35 7.28 -0.33
CA ASP A 422 20.60 6.55 -0.48
C ASP A 422 21.04 6.44 -1.96
N SER A 423 20.20 6.90 -2.91
CA SER A 423 20.58 7.05 -4.32
C SER A 423 21.42 8.29 -4.52
N GLU A 424 22.51 8.16 -5.26
CA GLU A 424 23.40 9.26 -5.68
C GLU A 424 22.72 10.21 -6.66
#